data_b812810e7a2effeb15540ead1f2ec32d
#
_entry.id   b812810e7a2effeb15540ead1f2ec32d
#
_cell.length_a   1.000
_cell.length_b   1.000
_cell.length_c   1.000
_cell.angle_alpha   90.00
_cell.angle_beta   90.00
_cell.angle_gamma   90.00
#
_symmetry.space_group_name_H-M   'P 1'
#
loop_
_entity.id
_entity.type
_entity.pdbx_description
1 polymer ?
#
loop_
_entity_poly.entity_id
_entity_poly.type
_entity_poly.pdbx_seq_one_letter_code
_entity_poly.pdbx_strand_id
1 'polypeptide(L)'
;MSEIITVWLAEFGDRAHFQLQWRDPITNRLRTKSTRIRRSGLARDRKIAERMAGELERKLNAGEAVIPSRFLWKDFRARYEAEVVPGLAPRTAEKIASVFDRFEAEINPRRLWDVDEKRLSAFVSKLRNGEGGRAKLAESTIAGHLAHLKAALNWAKLQKLIAHLPGFPRIKRAKMSKGAKVMRGRPITTEEFERMLGKVEDVVGPVVADRWTFFLQGLWASGLRLTESLELYWDQEDKLHPVLTGKFPMLRIPADLEKGNKERLLPMAPEFAELLNGVPEAERYGPVFKLERADGKPGRPAVDRVSKTVSSIGEKAKVRVDVKKTASAHDLRRAFGERWAARLMPAQLMELMRHETIETTLSYYVGRNAERTAAILWHEHEKATEPGRKPDAKKPRGKRGKTST
;
A
#
# COMPACT_ATOMS: atom_id res chain seq x y z
N MET A 1 8.56 -4.59 -29.74
CA MET A 1 8.31 -5.85 -30.48
C MET A 1 9.24 -6.90 -29.89
N SER A 2 8.73 -8.06 -29.45
CA SER A 2 9.57 -9.16 -28.97
C SER A 2 10.29 -9.75 -30.19
N GLU A 3 11.63 -9.81 -30.17
CA GLU A 3 12.40 -10.48 -31.19
C GLU A 3 11.93 -11.95 -31.29
N ILE A 4 11.51 -12.38 -32.46
CA ILE A 4 11.11 -13.76 -32.72
C ILE A 4 12.39 -14.63 -32.68
N ILE A 5 12.39 -15.63 -31.80
CA ILE A 5 13.51 -16.55 -31.67
C ILE A 5 13.34 -17.62 -32.76
N THR A 6 14.33 -17.72 -33.65
CA THR A 6 14.39 -18.79 -34.63
C THR A 6 15.32 -19.90 -34.18
N VAL A 7 14.88 -21.15 -34.31
CA VAL A 7 15.68 -22.36 -33.98
C VAL A 7 15.99 -23.12 -35.23
N TRP A 8 17.25 -23.36 -35.52
CA TRP A 8 17.66 -24.12 -36.68
C TRP A 8 18.40 -25.39 -36.32
N LEU A 9 18.38 -26.34 -37.22
CA LEU A 9 19.11 -27.59 -37.10
C LEU A 9 20.55 -27.35 -37.58
N ALA A 10 21.54 -27.79 -36.75
CA ALA A 10 22.95 -27.69 -37.03
C ALA A 10 23.58 -29.06 -37.01
N GLU A 11 24.49 -29.29 -37.94
CA GLU A 11 25.27 -30.50 -38.05
C GLU A 11 26.76 -30.18 -37.88
N PHE A 12 27.39 -30.83 -36.91
CA PHE A 12 28.83 -30.67 -36.66
C PHE A 12 29.55 -31.96 -37.01
N GLY A 13 30.70 -31.86 -37.65
CA GLY A 13 31.49 -33.01 -38.10
C GLY A 13 31.94 -33.94 -36.94
N ASP A 14 32.24 -33.32 -35.81
CA ASP A 14 32.71 -33.95 -34.56
C ASP A 14 31.60 -34.56 -33.67
N ARG A 15 30.31 -34.37 -34.08
CA ARG A 15 29.18 -34.79 -33.25
C ARG A 15 28.30 -35.82 -33.94
N ALA A 16 28.05 -36.92 -33.19
CA ALA A 16 27.23 -38.03 -33.71
C ALA A 16 25.72 -37.71 -33.79
N HIS A 17 25.25 -36.62 -33.16
CA HIS A 17 23.84 -36.28 -33.05
C HIS A 17 23.57 -34.91 -33.66
N PHE A 18 22.40 -34.74 -34.25
CA PHE A 18 21.88 -33.43 -34.67
C PHE A 18 21.83 -32.48 -33.49
N GLN A 19 22.12 -31.16 -33.74
CA GLN A 19 22.08 -30.09 -32.75
C GLN A 19 21.04 -29.09 -33.12
N LEU A 20 20.28 -28.58 -32.13
CA LEU A 20 19.42 -27.41 -32.28
C LEU A 20 20.21 -26.17 -31.88
N GLN A 21 20.18 -25.15 -32.71
CA GLN A 21 20.84 -23.88 -32.41
C GLN A 21 19.86 -22.72 -32.47
N TRP A 22 20.05 -21.74 -31.59
CA TRP A 22 19.32 -20.47 -31.60
C TRP A 22 20.16 -19.36 -30.99
N ARG A 23 19.83 -18.10 -31.27
CA ARG A 23 20.40 -16.95 -30.56
C ARG A 23 19.59 -16.70 -29.29
N ASP A 24 20.29 -16.54 -28.20
CA ASP A 24 19.71 -16.13 -26.93
C ASP A 24 19.33 -14.64 -27.02
N PRO A 25 18.04 -14.24 -26.92
CA PRO A 25 17.61 -12.87 -27.14
C PRO A 25 18.14 -11.89 -26.08
N ILE A 26 18.66 -12.40 -24.93
CA ILE A 26 19.19 -11.58 -23.86
C ILE A 26 20.67 -11.32 -24.04
N THR A 27 21.43 -12.41 -24.30
CA THR A 27 22.90 -12.35 -24.35
C THR A 27 23.46 -12.27 -25.76
N ASN A 28 22.63 -12.36 -26.77
CA ASN A 28 22.94 -12.46 -28.21
C ASN A 28 23.92 -13.61 -28.54
N ARG A 29 24.14 -14.55 -27.61
CA ARG A 29 25.03 -15.70 -27.80
C ARG A 29 24.32 -16.85 -28.44
N LEU A 30 25.07 -17.59 -29.25
CA LEU A 30 24.59 -18.82 -29.85
C LEU A 30 24.43 -19.91 -28.78
N ARG A 31 23.25 -20.52 -28.72
CA ARG A 31 22.94 -21.67 -27.86
C ARG A 31 22.84 -22.91 -28.68
N THR A 32 23.28 -24.02 -28.12
CA THR A 32 23.25 -25.33 -28.76
C THR A 32 22.69 -26.38 -27.80
N LYS A 33 21.77 -27.22 -28.30
CA LYS A 33 21.14 -28.32 -27.57
C LYS A 33 21.13 -29.58 -28.44
N SER A 34 21.64 -30.71 -27.94
CA SER A 34 21.58 -31.97 -28.67
C SER A 34 20.15 -32.51 -28.76
N THR A 35 19.76 -33.00 -29.94
CA THR A 35 18.50 -33.70 -30.16
C THR A 35 18.52 -35.12 -29.62
N ARG A 36 19.73 -35.70 -29.39
CA ARG A 36 19.97 -37.11 -29.13
C ARG A 36 19.57 -38.04 -30.28
N ILE A 37 19.24 -37.47 -31.45
CA ILE A 37 18.98 -38.25 -32.68
C ILE A 37 20.31 -38.41 -33.43
N ARG A 38 20.69 -39.64 -33.72
CA ARG A 38 21.92 -39.94 -34.47
C ARG A 38 21.83 -39.42 -35.92
N ARG A 39 22.92 -38.92 -36.40
CA ARG A 39 23.09 -38.56 -37.84
C ARG A 39 23.35 -39.85 -38.63
N SER A 40 22.28 -40.62 -38.86
CA SER A 40 22.35 -41.91 -39.56
C SER A 40 22.42 -41.81 -41.06
N GLY A 41 22.29 -40.58 -41.64
CA GLY A 41 22.10 -40.33 -43.06
C GLY A 41 20.69 -40.59 -43.56
N LEU A 42 19.80 -41.11 -42.72
CA LEU A 42 18.39 -41.36 -43.07
C LEU A 42 17.57 -40.07 -43.02
N ALA A 43 16.82 -39.82 -44.09
CA ALA A 43 15.93 -38.64 -44.18
C ALA A 43 14.90 -38.58 -43.04
N ARG A 44 14.49 -39.74 -42.54
CA ARG A 44 13.59 -39.86 -41.39
C ARG A 44 14.13 -39.17 -40.12
N ASP A 45 15.40 -39.43 -39.78
CA ASP A 45 16.03 -38.92 -38.57
C ASP A 45 16.21 -37.41 -38.63
N ARG A 46 16.56 -36.89 -39.81
CA ARG A 46 16.61 -35.46 -40.05
C ARG A 46 15.25 -34.79 -39.90
N LYS A 47 14.17 -35.36 -40.44
CA LYS A 47 12.82 -34.88 -40.32
C LYS A 47 12.32 -34.82 -38.88
N ILE A 48 12.72 -35.83 -38.03
CA ILE A 48 12.41 -35.81 -36.61
C ILE A 48 13.18 -34.69 -35.93
N ALA A 49 14.44 -34.47 -36.24
CA ALA A 49 15.23 -33.38 -35.66
C ALA A 49 14.71 -31.99 -36.05
N GLU A 50 14.26 -31.80 -37.28
CA GLU A 50 13.61 -30.56 -37.77
C GLU A 50 12.29 -30.30 -37.05
N ARG A 51 11.48 -31.33 -36.83
CA ARG A 51 10.25 -31.22 -36.01
C ARG A 51 10.55 -30.80 -34.59
N MET A 52 11.63 -31.32 -33.98
CA MET A 52 12.07 -30.88 -32.65
C MET A 52 12.56 -29.43 -32.64
N ALA A 53 13.16 -28.94 -33.74
CA ALA A 53 13.55 -27.55 -33.90
C ALA A 53 12.31 -26.64 -33.87
N GLY A 54 11.30 -26.93 -34.66
CA GLY A 54 10.05 -26.18 -34.70
C GLY A 54 9.28 -26.20 -33.39
N GLU A 55 9.30 -27.37 -32.72
CA GLU A 55 8.67 -27.48 -31.37
C GLU A 55 9.41 -26.64 -30.31
N LEU A 56 10.74 -26.64 -30.32
CA LEU A 56 11.56 -25.81 -29.43
C LEU A 56 11.36 -24.33 -29.73
N GLU A 57 11.33 -23.93 -31.00
CA GLU A 57 11.06 -22.58 -31.46
C GLU A 57 9.70 -22.07 -30.97
N ARG A 58 8.65 -22.88 -31.17
CA ARG A 58 7.31 -22.57 -30.66
C ARG A 58 7.32 -22.39 -29.13
N LYS A 59 7.98 -23.30 -28.39
CA LYS A 59 8.09 -23.24 -26.92
C LYS A 59 8.88 -22.01 -26.45
N LEU A 60 9.95 -21.63 -27.13
CA LEU A 60 10.74 -20.45 -26.82
C LEU A 60 9.94 -19.15 -27.05
N ASN A 61 9.24 -19.08 -28.18
CA ASN A 61 8.42 -17.90 -28.52
C ASN A 61 7.14 -17.81 -27.68
N ALA A 62 6.55 -18.94 -27.27
CA ALA A 62 5.43 -19.00 -26.34
C ALA A 62 5.83 -18.75 -24.87
N GLY A 63 7.12 -18.69 -24.56
CA GLY A 63 7.60 -18.59 -23.18
C GLY A 63 7.50 -19.88 -22.37
N GLU A 64 7.16 -21.02 -23.03
CA GLU A 64 7.09 -22.33 -22.41
C GLU A 64 8.47 -22.94 -22.20
N ALA A 65 9.46 -22.59 -23.02
CA ALA A 65 10.85 -22.96 -22.84
C ALA A 65 11.66 -21.76 -22.34
N VAL A 66 12.12 -21.84 -21.12
CA VAL A 66 12.83 -20.73 -20.47
C VAL A 66 14.33 -20.84 -20.78
N ILE A 67 14.92 -19.75 -21.26
CA ILE A 67 16.36 -19.63 -21.48
C ILE A 67 17.01 -19.28 -20.13
N PRO A 68 17.91 -20.13 -19.57
CA PRO A 68 18.51 -19.83 -18.27
C PRO A 68 19.36 -18.56 -18.30
N SER A 69 19.00 -17.58 -17.48
CA SER A 69 19.83 -16.40 -17.27
C SER A 69 21.10 -16.79 -16.49
N ARG A 70 22.27 -16.38 -16.99
CA ARG A 70 23.54 -16.55 -16.25
C ARG A 70 23.80 -15.42 -15.26
N PHE A 71 22.94 -14.39 -15.23
CA PHE A 71 23.10 -13.24 -14.38
C PHE A 71 23.01 -13.65 -12.91
N LEU A 72 23.98 -13.25 -12.10
CA LEU A 72 24.01 -13.62 -10.69
C LEU A 72 22.94 -12.84 -9.94
N TRP A 73 22.31 -13.46 -8.97
CA TRP A 73 21.31 -12.81 -8.12
C TRP A 73 21.87 -11.60 -7.39
N LYS A 74 23.09 -11.70 -6.84
CA LYS A 74 23.75 -10.60 -6.15
C LYS A 74 23.97 -9.37 -7.04
N ASP A 75 24.33 -9.59 -8.31
CA ASP A 75 24.58 -8.52 -9.26
C ASP A 75 23.24 -7.87 -9.70
N PHE A 76 22.20 -8.67 -9.84
CA PHE A 76 20.84 -8.19 -10.06
C PHE A 76 20.36 -7.31 -8.89
N ARG A 77 20.50 -7.79 -7.65
CA ARG A 77 20.12 -7.06 -6.44
C ARG A 77 20.85 -5.72 -6.37
N ALA A 78 22.18 -5.74 -6.49
CA ALA A 78 22.99 -4.53 -6.44
C ALA A 78 22.59 -3.53 -7.52
N ARG A 79 22.33 -3.99 -8.73
CA ARG A 79 21.92 -3.12 -9.84
C ARG A 79 20.50 -2.56 -9.63
N TYR A 80 19.55 -3.36 -9.15
CA TYR A 80 18.20 -2.91 -8.84
C TYR A 80 18.20 -1.88 -7.71
N GLU A 81 18.98 -2.13 -6.66
CA GLU A 81 19.15 -1.20 -5.53
C GLU A 81 19.80 0.11 -5.96
N ALA A 82 20.74 0.09 -6.90
CA ALA A 82 21.41 1.29 -7.41
C ALA A 82 20.54 2.10 -8.41
N GLU A 83 19.79 1.42 -9.28
CA GLU A 83 19.10 2.11 -10.38
C GLU A 83 17.62 2.44 -10.07
N VAL A 84 16.96 1.67 -9.19
CA VAL A 84 15.52 1.82 -8.92
C VAL A 84 15.23 2.37 -7.54
N VAL A 85 15.93 1.88 -6.53
CA VAL A 85 15.62 2.21 -5.14
C VAL A 85 15.80 3.71 -4.81
N PRO A 86 16.80 4.45 -5.35
CA PRO A 86 16.95 5.88 -5.06
C PRO A 86 15.76 6.75 -5.47
N GLY A 87 14.99 6.31 -6.47
CA GLY A 87 13.74 6.98 -6.89
C GLY A 87 12.50 6.67 -6.05
N LEU A 88 12.63 5.84 -5.01
CA LEU A 88 11.51 5.40 -4.17
C LEU A 88 11.50 6.10 -2.82
N ALA A 89 10.31 6.17 -2.20
CA ALA A 89 10.21 6.65 -0.83
C ALA A 89 11.07 5.79 0.13
N PRO A 90 11.78 6.39 1.11
CA PRO A 90 12.72 5.70 2.01
C PRO A 90 12.15 4.43 2.64
N ARG A 91 10.90 4.49 3.12
CA ARG A 91 10.23 3.33 3.72
C ARG A 91 9.94 2.19 2.72
N THR A 92 9.77 2.52 1.43
CA THR A 92 9.64 1.51 0.37
C THR A 92 10.98 0.86 0.10
N ALA A 93 12.06 1.63 0.09
CA ALA A 93 13.42 1.14 -0.04
C ALA A 93 13.79 0.15 1.06
N GLU A 94 13.57 0.52 2.33
CA GLU A 94 13.75 -0.36 3.50
C GLU A 94 12.94 -1.67 3.38
N LYS A 95 11.70 -1.55 2.90
CA LYS A 95 10.84 -2.71 2.71
C LYS A 95 11.36 -3.64 1.63
N ILE A 96 11.85 -3.11 0.52
CA ILE A 96 12.46 -3.88 -0.57
C ILE A 96 13.71 -4.62 -0.05
N ALA A 97 14.60 -3.94 0.65
CA ALA A 97 15.78 -4.54 1.26
C ALA A 97 15.38 -5.69 2.19
N SER A 98 14.44 -5.45 3.11
CA SER A 98 13.92 -6.49 4.02
C SER A 98 13.32 -7.70 3.28
N VAL A 99 12.64 -7.47 2.13
CA VAL A 99 12.09 -8.56 1.32
C VAL A 99 13.18 -9.37 0.64
N PHE A 100 14.21 -8.71 0.10
CA PHE A 100 15.34 -9.38 -0.52
C PHE A 100 16.15 -10.18 0.50
N ASP A 101 16.46 -9.60 1.65
CA ASP A 101 17.15 -10.28 2.75
C ASP A 101 16.37 -11.55 3.18
N ARG A 102 15.05 -11.41 3.31
CA ARG A 102 14.20 -12.54 3.66
C ARG A 102 14.18 -13.61 2.57
N PHE A 103 14.12 -13.21 1.30
CA PHE A 103 14.15 -14.14 0.17
C PHE A 103 15.48 -14.88 0.06
N GLU A 104 16.59 -14.17 0.24
CA GLU A 104 17.92 -14.75 0.27
C GLU A 104 18.10 -15.74 1.42
N ALA A 105 17.66 -15.37 2.61
CA ALA A 105 17.75 -16.23 3.78
C ALA A 105 16.94 -17.54 3.64
N GLU A 106 15.81 -17.50 2.94
CA GLU A 106 14.92 -18.67 2.81
C GLU A 106 15.22 -19.52 1.56
N ILE A 107 15.63 -18.89 0.45
CA ILE A 107 15.74 -19.55 -0.86
C ILE A 107 17.18 -19.61 -1.35
N ASN A 108 18.01 -18.63 -0.97
CA ASN A 108 19.43 -18.53 -1.36
C ASN A 108 19.64 -18.69 -2.88
N PRO A 109 19.04 -17.85 -3.72
CA PRO A 109 19.19 -17.94 -5.16
C PRO A 109 20.62 -17.54 -5.55
N ARG A 110 21.32 -18.37 -6.32
CA ARG A 110 22.67 -18.05 -6.83
C ARG A 110 22.60 -17.20 -8.08
N ARG A 111 21.60 -17.45 -8.93
CA ARG A 111 21.38 -16.77 -10.22
C ARG A 111 19.95 -16.31 -10.32
N LEU A 112 19.72 -15.31 -11.16
CA LEU A 112 18.38 -14.79 -11.41
C LEU A 112 17.43 -15.88 -11.99
N TRP A 113 17.98 -16.80 -12.77
CA TRP A 113 17.27 -18.00 -13.25
C TRP A 113 16.74 -18.90 -12.13
N ASP A 114 17.40 -18.91 -10.99
CA ASP A 114 16.98 -19.75 -9.87
C ASP A 114 15.65 -19.29 -9.24
N VAL A 115 15.17 -18.10 -9.59
CA VAL A 115 13.87 -17.58 -9.13
C VAL A 115 12.76 -18.09 -10.04
N ASP A 116 12.44 -19.36 -9.88
CA ASP A 116 11.37 -20.05 -10.59
C ASP A 116 10.08 -20.16 -9.76
N GLU A 117 9.01 -20.64 -10.39
CA GLU A 117 7.71 -20.85 -9.73
C GLU A 117 7.80 -21.78 -8.52
N LYS A 118 8.63 -22.83 -8.60
CA LYS A 118 8.82 -23.81 -7.52
C LYS A 118 9.45 -23.14 -6.28
N ARG A 119 10.50 -22.32 -6.48
CA ARG A 119 11.15 -21.59 -5.39
C ARG A 119 10.29 -20.48 -4.82
N LEU A 120 9.52 -19.77 -5.66
CA LEU A 120 8.53 -18.80 -5.17
C LEU A 120 7.44 -19.48 -4.33
N SER A 121 6.97 -20.65 -4.74
CA SER A 121 6.01 -21.45 -3.96
C SER A 121 6.63 -21.94 -2.64
N ALA A 122 7.87 -22.40 -2.66
CA ALA A 122 8.60 -22.79 -1.45
C ALA A 122 8.79 -21.59 -0.49
N PHE A 123 9.12 -20.41 -1.03
CA PHE A 123 9.21 -19.18 -0.24
C PHE A 123 7.89 -18.85 0.49
N VAL A 124 6.77 -18.91 -0.24
CA VAL A 124 5.44 -18.71 0.35
C VAL A 124 5.17 -19.71 1.47
N SER A 125 5.48 -20.99 1.24
CA SER A 125 5.29 -22.05 2.24
C SER A 125 6.11 -21.78 3.51
N LYS A 126 7.39 -21.44 3.36
CA LYS A 126 8.26 -21.09 4.50
C LYS A 126 7.79 -19.89 5.29
N LEU A 127 7.35 -18.82 4.59
CA LEU A 127 6.79 -17.64 5.26
C LEU A 127 5.49 -17.94 6.02
N ARG A 128 4.66 -18.84 5.47
CA ARG A 128 3.40 -19.26 6.08
C ARG A 128 3.60 -20.15 7.29
N ASN A 129 4.59 -21.03 7.24
CA ASN A 129 4.87 -21.98 8.31
C ASN A 129 5.75 -21.40 9.43
N GLY A 130 6.54 -20.37 9.14
CA GLY A 130 7.46 -19.79 10.13
C GLY A 130 8.68 -20.68 10.38
N GLU A 131 9.26 -21.25 9.34
CA GLU A 131 10.44 -22.11 9.46
C GLU A 131 11.68 -21.38 10.00
N GLY A 132 12.62 -22.12 10.59
CA GLY A 132 13.87 -21.58 11.12
C GLY A 132 13.71 -20.69 12.37
N GLY A 133 12.72 -20.96 13.23
CA GLY A 133 12.50 -20.22 14.47
C GLY A 133 11.83 -18.84 14.25
N ARG A 134 11.39 -18.54 13.03
CA ARG A 134 10.76 -17.26 12.67
C ARG A 134 9.23 -17.35 12.77
N ALA A 135 8.59 -16.23 13.09
CA ALA A 135 7.13 -16.15 13.20
C ALA A 135 6.44 -16.38 11.83
N LYS A 136 5.29 -17.03 11.88
CA LYS A 136 4.36 -17.17 10.74
C LYS A 136 3.88 -15.80 10.28
N LEU A 137 3.88 -15.56 8.96
CA LEU A 137 3.40 -14.31 8.40
C LEU A 137 1.94 -14.41 7.95
N ALA A 138 1.22 -13.30 8.09
CA ALA A 138 -0.14 -13.19 7.56
C ALA A 138 -0.13 -13.20 6.02
N GLU A 139 -1.19 -13.73 5.39
CA GLU A 139 -1.33 -13.81 3.93
C GLU A 139 -1.18 -12.43 3.24
N SER A 140 -1.65 -11.34 3.88
CA SER A 140 -1.45 -9.98 3.37
C SER A 140 0.01 -9.54 3.35
N THR A 141 0.80 -9.96 4.35
CA THR A 141 2.24 -9.69 4.40
C THR A 141 2.98 -10.50 3.34
N ILE A 142 2.62 -11.77 3.18
CA ILE A 142 3.17 -12.65 2.13
C ILE A 142 2.88 -12.07 0.74
N ALA A 143 1.64 -11.60 0.51
CA ALA A 143 1.27 -10.94 -0.74
C ALA A 143 2.12 -9.68 -1.00
N GLY A 144 2.42 -8.89 0.03
CA GLY A 144 3.33 -7.74 -0.05
C GLY A 144 4.75 -8.14 -0.45
N HIS A 145 5.31 -9.21 0.14
CA HIS A 145 6.63 -9.72 -0.24
C HIS A 145 6.67 -10.13 -1.72
N LEU A 146 5.66 -10.89 -2.18
CA LEU A 146 5.57 -11.30 -3.58
C LEU A 146 5.39 -10.10 -4.53
N ALA A 147 4.67 -9.05 -4.12
CA ALA A 147 4.50 -7.85 -4.94
C ALA A 147 5.83 -7.13 -5.18
N HIS A 148 6.68 -6.97 -4.15
CA HIS A 148 8.01 -6.38 -4.30
C HIS A 148 8.95 -7.25 -5.17
N LEU A 149 8.98 -8.58 -4.94
CA LEU A 149 9.74 -9.49 -5.81
C LEU A 149 9.26 -9.44 -7.26
N LYS A 150 7.95 -9.38 -7.47
CA LYS A 150 7.37 -9.28 -8.81
C LYS A 150 7.75 -7.98 -9.50
N ALA A 151 7.74 -6.85 -8.78
CA ALA A 151 8.16 -5.56 -9.32
C ALA A 151 9.63 -5.59 -9.75
N ALA A 152 10.51 -6.15 -8.91
CA ALA A 152 11.94 -6.28 -9.21
C ALA A 152 12.20 -7.21 -10.40
N LEU A 153 11.50 -8.35 -10.49
CA LEU A 153 11.63 -9.26 -11.64
C LEU A 153 11.00 -8.69 -12.93
N ASN A 154 9.94 -7.86 -12.83
CA ASN A 154 9.44 -7.11 -13.98
C ASN A 154 10.48 -6.14 -14.53
N TRP A 155 11.17 -5.41 -13.63
CA TRP A 155 12.27 -4.56 -14.03
C TRP A 155 13.40 -5.38 -14.68
N ALA A 156 13.78 -6.53 -14.10
CA ALA A 156 14.77 -7.42 -14.70
C ALA A 156 14.39 -7.87 -16.12
N LYS A 157 13.09 -8.12 -16.36
CA LYS A 157 12.57 -8.45 -17.69
C LYS A 157 12.69 -7.27 -18.65
N LEU A 158 12.35 -6.06 -18.21
CA LEU A 158 12.50 -4.83 -19.01
C LEU A 158 13.96 -4.57 -19.37
N GLN A 159 14.89 -4.85 -18.43
CA GLN A 159 16.33 -4.77 -18.67
C GLN A 159 16.90 -5.96 -19.44
N LYS A 160 16.05 -6.86 -19.95
CA LYS A 160 16.44 -8.07 -20.71
C LYS A 160 17.39 -9.00 -19.91
N LEU A 161 17.38 -8.94 -18.58
CA LEU A 161 18.17 -9.85 -17.73
C LEU A 161 17.52 -11.23 -17.62
N ILE A 162 16.21 -11.31 -17.79
CA ILE A 162 15.41 -12.53 -17.94
C ILE A 162 14.48 -12.41 -19.12
N ALA A 163 14.23 -13.53 -19.81
CA ALA A 163 13.31 -13.56 -20.96
C ALA A 163 11.85 -13.52 -20.51
N HIS A 164 11.53 -14.26 -19.46
CA HIS A 164 10.16 -14.44 -18.99
C HIS A 164 10.07 -14.30 -17.47
N LEU A 165 8.93 -13.76 -17.00
CA LEU A 165 8.62 -13.78 -15.59
C LEU A 165 8.22 -15.19 -15.16
N PRO A 166 8.70 -15.64 -13.98
CA PRO A 166 8.19 -16.89 -13.39
C PRO A 166 6.72 -16.73 -12.99
N GLY A 167 5.99 -17.85 -12.95
CA GLY A 167 4.65 -17.87 -12.38
C GLY A 167 4.69 -17.53 -10.89
N PHE A 168 3.88 -16.55 -10.48
CA PHE A 168 3.77 -16.18 -9.06
C PHE A 168 2.61 -16.93 -8.40
N PRO A 169 2.84 -17.51 -7.21
CA PRO A 169 1.78 -18.14 -6.44
C PRO A 169 0.64 -17.17 -6.17
N ARG A 170 -0.58 -17.59 -6.42
CA ARG A 170 -1.77 -16.81 -6.06
C ARG A 170 -2.02 -16.92 -4.56
N ILE A 171 -1.91 -15.80 -3.87
CA ILE A 171 -2.30 -15.72 -2.46
C ILE A 171 -3.82 -15.61 -2.41
N LYS A 172 -4.49 -16.64 -1.93
CA LYS A 172 -5.92 -16.60 -1.68
C LYS A 172 -6.16 -15.62 -0.53
N ARG A 173 -6.69 -14.44 -0.84
CA ARG A 173 -7.30 -13.62 0.22
C ARG A 173 -8.39 -14.47 0.84
N ALA A 174 -8.39 -14.61 2.17
CA ALA A 174 -9.50 -15.24 2.84
C ALA A 174 -10.78 -14.60 2.29
N LYS A 175 -11.70 -15.41 1.71
CA LYS A 175 -13.01 -14.92 1.34
C LYS A 175 -13.57 -14.32 2.62
N MET A 176 -13.79 -13.02 2.63
CA MET A 176 -14.50 -12.40 3.73
C MET A 176 -15.87 -13.07 3.77
N SER A 177 -16.17 -13.77 4.85
CA SER A 177 -17.51 -14.28 5.09
C SER A 177 -18.50 -13.11 4.98
N LYS A 178 -19.68 -13.32 4.39
CA LYS A 178 -20.75 -12.32 4.40
C LYS A 178 -20.93 -11.88 5.85
N GLY A 179 -20.66 -10.59 6.14
CA GLY A 179 -20.67 -10.05 7.51
C GLY A 179 -19.29 -9.94 8.19
N ALA A 180 -18.18 -10.37 7.57
CA ALA A 180 -16.85 -10.11 8.12
C ALA A 180 -16.59 -8.61 8.15
N LYS A 181 -16.06 -8.11 9.27
CA LYS A 181 -15.70 -6.70 9.45
C LYS A 181 -14.77 -6.25 8.33
N VAL A 182 -15.20 -5.25 7.56
CA VAL A 182 -14.42 -4.64 6.48
C VAL A 182 -13.14 -4.00 7.02
N MET A 183 -13.17 -3.53 8.27
CA MET A 183 -12.03 -2.97 8.96
C MET A 183 -11.56 -3.87 10.11
N ARG A 184 -10.23 -4.03 10.24
CA ARG A 184 -9.63 -4.67 11.41
C ARG A 184 -9.75 -3.73 12.62
N GLY A 185 -10.38 -4.21 13.68
CA GLY A 185 -10.64 -3.44 14.88
C GLY A 185 -11.93 -2.60 14.77
N ARG A 186 -12.28 -1.96 15.85
CA ARG A 186 -13.41 -1.03 15.98
C ARG A 186 -12.91 0.40 16.18
N PRO A 187 -13.70 1.42 15.87
CA PRO A 187 -13.42 2.77 16.33
C PRO A 187 -13.44 2.83 17.86
N ILE A 188 -12.67 3.74 18.41
CA ILE A 188 -12.70 4.05 19.85
C ILE A 188 -13.80 5.08 20.13
N THR A 189 -14.42 5.01 21.29
CA THR A 189 -15.44 5.96 21.74
C THR A 189 -14.80 7.23 22.33
N THR A 190 -15.59 8.26 22.56
CA THR A 190 -15.13 9.49 23.22
C THR A 190 -14.66 9.18 24.66
N GLU A 191 -15.42 8.38 25.40
CA GLU A 191 -15.04 7.96 26.75
C GLU A 191 -13.70 7.21 26.78
N GLU A 192 -13.48 6.31 25.80
CA GLU A 192 -12.22 5.61 25.67
C GLU A 192 -11.05 6.54 25.32
N PHE A 193 -11.31 7.57 24.52
CA PHE A 193 -10.32 8.59 24.22
C PHE A 193 -9.97 9.41 25.46
N GLU A 194 -10.95 9.81 26.24
CA GLU A 194 -10.72 10.50 27.53
C GLU A 194 -9.91 9.66 28.51
N ARG A 195 -10.18 8.35 28.58
CA ARG A 195 -9.33 7.43 29.37
C ARG A 195 -7.90 7.39 28.84
N MET A 196 -7.70 7.46 27.52
CA MET A 196 -6.34 7.55 26.95
C MET A 196 -5.65 8.84 27.38
N LEU A 197 -6.33 9.98 27.34
CA LEU A 197 -5.78 11.27 27.80
C LEU A 197 -5.37 11.19 29.27
N GLY A 198 -6.20 10.60 30.13
CA GLY A 198 -5.90 10.40 31.55
C GLY A 198 -4.73 9.42 31.84
N LYS A 199 -4.18 8.77 30.79
CA LYS A 199 -3.03 7.85 30.91
C LYS A 199 -1.77 8.35 30.19
N VAL A 200 -1.80 9.56 29.66
CA VAL A 200 -0.64 10.16 28.99
C VAL A 200 0.53 10.29 29.94
N GLU A 201 0.32 10.92 31.08
CA GLU A 201 1.36 11.16 32.09
C GLU A 201 2.00 9.86 32.62
N ASP A 202 1.17 8.83 32.84
CA ASP A 202 1.63 7.50 33.29
C ASP A 202 2.63 6.85 32.27
N VAL A 203 2.65 7.27 31.02
CA VAL A 203 3.48 6.67 29.95
C VAL A 203 4.66 7.57 29.57
N VAL A 204 4.46 8.88 29.52
CA VAL A 204 5.50 9.80 29.01
C VAL A 204 6.15 10.62 30.13
N GLY A 205 5.62 10.58 31.34
CA GLY A 205 6.04 11.39 32.48
C GLY A 205 5.44 12.80 32.48
N PRO A 206 5.46 13.48 33.64
CA PRO A 206 4.79 14.77 33.82
C PRO A 206 5.38 15.90 32.99
N VAL A 207 6.68 15.91 32.74
CA VAL A 207 7.39 17.00 32.05
C VAL A 207 6.91 17.23 30.63
N VAL A 208 6.54 16.17 29.93
CA VAL A 208 6.13 16.24 28.52
C VAL A 208 4.66 15.89 28.28
N ALA A 209 3.92 15.61 29.36
CA ALA A 209 2.53 15.12 29.28
C ALA A 209 1.61 16.08 28.53
N ASP A 210 1.68 17.38 28.77
CA ASP A 210 0.83 18.38 28.13
C ASP A 210 1.02 18.40 26.60
N ARG A 211 2.25 18.29 26.12
CA ARG A 211 2.56 18.24 24.69
C ARG A 211 2.03 16.97 24.02
N TRP A 212 2.09 15.85 24.72
CA TRP A 212 1.54 14.60 24.24
C TRP A 212 0.00 14.58 24.28
N THR A 213 -0.59 15.20 25.29
CA THR A 213 -2.05 15.41 25.40
C THR A 213 -2.55 16.25 24.23
N PHE A 214 -1.93 17.40 23.97
CA PHE A 214 -2.24 18.25 22.82
C PHE A 214 -2.10 17.50 21.50
N PHE A 215 -1.08 16.69 21.34
CA PHE A 215 -0.87 15.86 20.16
C PHE A 215 -1.98 14.81 19.98
N LEU A 216 -2.38 14.10 21.03
CA LEU A 216 -3.48 13.13 20.96
C LEU A 216 -4.81 13.79 20.62
N GLN A 217 -5.09 14.97 21.20
CA GLN A 217 -6.24 15.78 20.88
C GLN A 217 -6.22 16.21 19.39
N GLY A 218 -5.06 16.61 18.90
CA GLY A 218 -4.86 16.93 17.47
C GLY A 218 -5.12 15.75 16.55
N LEU A 219 -4.63 14.54 16.87
CA LEU A 219 -4.93 13.33 16.10
C LEU A 219 -6.42 12.98 16.12
N TRP A 220 -7.07 13.14 17.26
CA TRP A 220 -8.50 12.88 17.42
C TRP A 220 -9.37 13.85 16.62
N ALA A 221 -9.04 15.14 16.67
CA ALA A 221 -9.83 16.22 16.08
C ALA A 221 -9.57 16.40 14.57
N SER A 222 -8.35 16.08 14.07
CA SER A 222 -7.97 16.32 12.69
C SER A 222 -8.20 15.13 11.75
N GLY A 223 -8.18 13.92 12.26
CA GLY A 223 -8.15 12.71 11.44
C GLY A 223 -6.90 12.58 10.54
N LEU A 224 -5.85 13.36 10.77
CA LEU A 224 -4.58 13.28 10.05
C LEU A 224 -3.91 11.90 10.22
N ARG A 225 -3.12 11.48 9.21
CA ARG A 225 -2.22 10.33 9.41
C ARG A 225 -1.10 10.73 10.38
N LEU A 226 -0.58 9.77 11.14
CA LEU A 226 0.50 10.04 12.10
C LEU A 226 1.68 10.81 11.47
N THR A 227 2.12 10.42 10.28
CA THR A 227 3.21 11.12 9.60
C THR A 227 2.83 12.54 9.18
N GLU A 228 1.61 12.74 8.72
CA GLU A 228 1.09 14.05 8.34
C GLU A 228 0.98 14.99 9.54
N SER A 229 0.49 14.50 10.68
CA SER A 229 0.42 15.31 11.91
C SER A 229 1.81 15.71 12.41
N LEU A 230 2.79 14.84 12.24
CA LEU A 230 4.17 15.14 12.58
C LEU A 230 4.84 16.12 11.59
N GLU A 231 4.38 16.21 10.37
CA GLU A 231 4.85 17.16 9.34
C GLU A 231 3.94 18.39 9.21
N LEU A 232 3.10 18.66 10.21
CA LEU A 232 2.28 19.87 10.28
C LEU A 232 3.09 21.00 10.93
N TYR A 233 3.28 22.11 10.21
CA TYR A 233 4.07 23.27 10.64
C TYR A 233 3.20 24.52 10.61
N TRP A 234 3.54 25.51 11.47
CA TRP A 234 2.84 26.78 11.51
C TRP A 234 3.25 27.74 10.40
N ASP A 235 4.53 27.78 10.07
CA ASP A 235 5.22 28.86 9.37
C ASP A 235 6.08 28.38 8.17
N GLN A 236 5.96 27.13 7.74
CA GLN A 236 6.70 26.60 6.61
C GLN A 236 5.77 26.33 5.42
N GLU A 237 5.93 27.13 4.34
CA GLU A 237 5.08 27.04 3.15
C GLU A 237 5.28 25.76 2.33
N ASP A 238 6.46 25.14 2.43
CA ASP A 238 6.81 23.86 1.82
C ASP A 238 6.27 22.63 2.60
N LYS A 239 5.60 22.88 3.72
CA LYS A 239 5.02 21.86 4.60
C LYS A 239 3.50 21.97 4.66
N LEU A 240 2.88 20.89 5.13
CA LEU A 240 1.48 20.95 5.53
C LEU A 240 1.32 22.00 6.63
N HIS A 241 0.46 23.01 6.43
CA HIS A 241 0.28 24.06 7.43
C HIS A 241 -1.19 24.52 7.55
N PRO A 242 -1.62 24.99 8.74
CA PRO A 242 -2.95 25.46 8.97
C PRO A 242 -3.10 26.92 8.47
N VAL A 243 -4.18 27.18 7.78
CA VAL A 243 -4.65 28.52 7.42
C VAL A 243 -5.87 28.81 8.28
N LEU A 244 -5.69 29.55 9.38
CA LEU A 244 -6.73 29.81 10.37
C LEU A 244 -7.52 31.11 10.05
N THR A 245 -7.05 31.89 9.09
CA THR A 245 -7.70 33.13 8.62
C THR A 245 -8.81 32.80 7.63
N GLY A 246 -9.82 33.73 7.55
CA GLY A 246 -10.94 33.56 6.64
C GLY A 246 -12.17 32.93 7.28
N LYS A 247 -13.24 32.76 6.47
CA LYS A 247 -14.53 32.25 6.95
C LYS A 247 -14.47 30.83 7.49
N PHE A 248 -13.64 29.98 6.86
CA PHE A 248 -13.48 28.61 7.25
C PHE A 248 -11.98 28.27 7.32
N PRO A 249 -11.49 27.78 8.47
CA PRO A 249 -10.12 27.29 8.58
C PRO A 249 -9.84 26.12 7.64
N MET A 250 -8.65 26.12 7.04
CA MET A 250 -8.22 25.14 6.05
C MET A 250 -6.83 24.59 6.40
N LEU A 251 -6.52 23.43 5.85
CA LEU A 251 -5.14 22.92 5.78
C LEU A 251 -4.62 23.12 4.36
N ARG A 252 -3.48 23.77 4.21
CA ARG A 252 -2.80 23.91 2.93
C ARG A 252 -1.80 22.80 2.75
N ILE A 253 -1.92 22.08 1.63
CA ILE A 253 -1.00 21.05 1.21
C ILE A 253 -0.20 21.60 0.04
N PRO A 254 1.12 21.74 0.17
CA PRO A 254 1.99 22.16 -0.93
C PRO A 254 1.95 21.19 -2.11
N ALA A 255 2.22 21.69 -3.31
CA ALA A 255 2.19 20.93 -4.54
C ALA A 255 3.12 19.69 -4.50
N ASP A 256 4.30 19.85 -3.92
CA ASP A 256 5.32 18.78 -3.81
C ASP A 256 4.89 17.61 -2.90
N LEU A 257 3.93 17.82 -2.03
CA LEU A 257 3.36 16.79 -1.15
C LEU A 257 2.10 16.12 -1.73
N GLU A 258 1.59 16.64 -2.85
CA GLU A 258 0.43 16.08 -3.57
C GLU A 258 0.87 15.33 -4.82
N LYS A 259 0.31 14.14 -5.04
CA LYS A 259 0.59 13.31 -6.23
C LYS A 259 0.27 13.99 -7.56
N GLY A 260 -0.59 15.01 -7.52
CA GLY A 260 -1.02 15.80 -8.69
C GLY A 260 -0.16 17.03 -8.95
N ASN A 261 0.87 17.30 -8.17
CA ASN A 261 1.74 18.48 -8.26
C ASN A 261 0.94 19.80 -8.29
N LYS A 262 -0.16 19.87 -7.54
CA LYS A 262 -1.00 21.05 -7.39
C LYS A 262 -1.24 21.32 -5.92
N GLU A 263 -1.07 22.57 -5.53
CA GLU A 263 -1.46 23.02 -4.20
C GLU A 263 -2.94 22.75 -3.94
N ARG A 264 -3.24 22.29 -2.73
CA ARG A 264 -4.60 21.95 -2.32
C ARG A 264 -4.94 22.51 -0.97
N LEU A 265 -6.12 23.12 -0.87
CA LEU A 265 -6.75 23.47 0.40
C LEU A 265 -7.72 22.36 0.81
N LEU A 266 -7.61 21.91 2.05
CA LEU A 266 -8.52 20.95 2.65
C LEU A 266 -9.34 21.60 3.76
N PRO A 267 -10.63 21.29 3.86
CA PRO A 267 -11.43 21.77 4.98
C PRO A 267 -10.89 21.20 6.29
N MET A 268 -10.85 22.04 7.31
CA MET A 268 -10.49 21.66 8.67
C MET A 268 -11.75 21.38 9.46
N ALA A 269 -11.76 20.30 10.25
CA ALA A 269 -12.85 20.03 11.16
C ALA A 269 -12.90 21.14 12.24
N PRO A 270 -14.10 21.61 12.64
CA PRO A 270 -14.23 22.70 13.62
C PRO A 270 -13.48 22.44 14.93
N GLU A 271 -13.59 21.23 15.48
CA GLU A 271 -12.90 20.81 16.70
C GLU A 271 -11.37 20.95 16.58
N PHE A 272 -10.82 20.73 15.40
CA PHE A 272 -9.38 20.89 15.17
C PHE A 272 -9.00 22.37 15.01
N ALA A 273 -9.83 23.15 14.33
CA ALA A 273 -9.62 24.58 14.21
C ALA A 273 -9.67 25.28 15.60
N GLU A 274 -10.60 24.91 16.45
CA GLU A 274 -10.70 25.39 17.83
C GLU A 274 -9.46 25.03 18.64
N LEU A 275 -8.99 23.79 18.56
CA LEU A 275 -7.78 23.34 19.23
C LEU A 275 -6.56 24.18 18.80
N LEU A 276 -6.42 24.47 17.50
CA LEU A 276 -5.29 25.24 16.99
C LEU A 276 -5.42 26.75 17.31
N ASN A 277 -6.63 27.30 17.32
CA ASN A 277 -6.87 28.69 17.71
C ASN A 277 -6.61 28.92 19.19
N GLY A 278 -6.70 27.88 20.02
CA GLY A 278 -6.31 27.95 21.45
C GLY A 278 -4.80 28.14 21.68
N VAL A 279 -3.96 27.95 20.65
CA VAL A 279 -2.52 28.21 20.75
C VAL A 279 -2.29 29.72 20.56
N PRO A 280 -1.59 30.41 21.48
CA PRO A 280 -1.25 31.83 21.33
C PRO A 280 -0.46 32.09 20.05
N GLU A 281 -0.71 33.22 19.37
CA GLU A 281 -0.03 33.57 18.11
C GLU A 281 1.50 33.59 18.27
N ALA A 282 2.00 34.09 19.39
CA ALA A 282 3.42 34.15 19.69
C ALA A 282 4.08 32.76 19.79
N GLU A 283 3.31 31.68 19.94
CA GLU A 283 3.78 30.31 20.02
C GLU A 283 3.61 29.54 18.69
N ARG A 284 2.96 30.16 17.68
CA ARG A 284 2.68 29.54 16.36
C ARG A 284 3.90 29.60 15.44
N TYR A 285 4.96 28.91 15.82
CA TYR A 285 6.17 28.77 15.00
C TYR A 285 6.69 27.35 15.04
N GLY A 286 7.36 26.91 13.96
CA GLY A 286 7.90 25.57 13.81
C GLY A 286 6.81 24.49 13.73
N PRO A 287 7.07 23.27 14.22
CA PRO A 287 6.09 22.19 14.24
C PRO A 287 4.87 22.53 15.10
N VAL A 288 3.66 22.24 14.59
CA VAL A 288 2.42 22.42 15.39
C VAL A 288 2.45 21.55 16.64
N PHE A 289 2.86 20.28 16.48
CA PHE A 289 3.03 19.36 17.60
C PHE A 289 4.49 19.29 18.01
N LYS A 290 4.85 20.06 19.03
CA LYS A 290 6.21 20.17 19.56
C LYS A 290 6.51 18.99 20.52
N LEU A 291 6.49 17.76 19.98
CA LEU A 291 6.77 16.57 20.75
C LEU A 291 8.23 16.50 21.18
N GLU A 292 8.44 16.17 22.45
CA GLU A 292 9.73 15.87 23.01
C GLU A 292 9.85 14.37 23.36
N ARG A 293 11.07 13.93 23.49
CA ARG A 293 11.38 12.55 23.85
C ARG A 293 11.16 12.34 25.32
N ALA A 294 10.39 11.30 25.67
CA ALA A 294 10.17 10.92 27.07
C ALA A 294 11.47 10.50 27.80
N ASP A 295 12.54 10.15 27.07
CA ASP A 295 13.85 9.80 27.63
C ASP A 295 14.74 11.01 27.91
N GLY A 296 14.23 12.23 27.77
CA GLY A 296 14.93 13.50 28.04
C GLY A 296 16.04 13.86 27.06
N LYS A 297 16.28 13.04 26.02
CA LYS A 297 17.26 13.34 25.00
C LYS A 297 16.76 14.46 24.07
N PRO A 298 17.63 15.36 23.61
CA PRO A 298 17.23 16.44 22.74
C PRO A 298 16.72 15.92 21.39
N GLY A 299 15.80 16.69 20.79
CA GLY A 299 15.25 16.41 19.49
C GLY A 299 13.91 15.70 19.49
N ARG A 300 13.26 15.73 18.34
CA ARG A 300 11.95 15.15 18.10
C ARG A 300 12.02 13.62 18.09
N PRO A 301 11.06 12.90 18.68
CA PRO A 301 11.04 11.46 18.60
C PRO A 301 10.74 10.99 17.16
N ALA A 302 11.41 9.91 16.74
CA ALA A 302 11.13 9.28 15.44
C ALA A 302 9.68 8.76 15.36
N VAL A 303 9.12 8.73 14.15
CA VAL A 303 7.71 8.32 13.88
C VAL A 303 7.35 6.99 14.54
N ASP A 304 8.24 6.00 14.45
CA ASP A 304 8.00 4.68 15.05
C ASP A 304 7.95 4.73 16.58
N ARG A 305 8.75 5.62 17.19
CA ARG A 305 8.71 5.84 18.65
C ARG A 305 7.36 6.49 19.03
N VAL A 306 6.95 7.54 18.30
CA VAL A 306 5.65 8.19 18.52
C VAL A 306 4.51 7.17 18.41
N SER A 307 4.51 6.36 17.35
CA SER A 307 3.53 5.30 17.14
C SER A 307 3.48 4.31 18.31
N LYS A 308 4.63 3.88 18.80
CA LYS A 308 4.73 2.99 19.98
C LYS A 308 4.22 3.66 21.25
N THR A 309 4.58 4.92 21.48
CA THR A 309 4.12 5.67 22.67
C THR A 309 2.60 5.79 22.68
N VAL A 310 1.96 6.16 21.54
CA VAL A 310 0.49 6.21 21.44
C VAL A 310 -0.14 4.84 21.70
N SER A 311 0.48 3.76 21.18
CA SER A 311 0.00 2.40 21.44
C SER A 311 0.14 2.00 22.92
N SER A 312 1.23 2.40 23.57
CA SER A 312 1.43 2.17 25.03
C SER A 312 0.42 2.94 25.86
N ILE A 313 0.04 4.16 25.45
CA ILE A 313 -1.05 4.93 26.11
C ILE A 313 -2.37 4.18 25.97
N GLY A 314 -2.70 3.68 24.77
CA GLY A 314 -3.90 2.87 24.53
C GLY A 314 -3.92 1.57 25.35
N GLU A 315 -2.76 0.94 25.52
CA GLU A 315 -2.59 -0.26 26.35
C GLU A 315 -2.79 0.06 27.84
N LYS A 316 -2.14 1.13 28.33
CA LYS A 316 -2.28 1.58 29.73
C LYS A 316 -3.72 1.98 30.06
N ALA A 317 -4.42 2.61 29.12
CA ALA A 317 -5.83 2.95 29.22
C ALA A 317 -6.78 1.74 29.05
N LYS A 318 -6.25 0.55 28.75
CA LYS A 318 -7.01 -0.69 28.50
C LYS A 318 -8.05 -0.55 27.37
N VAL A 319 -7.78 0.30 26.37
CA VAL A 319 -8.66 0.49 25.22
C VAL A 319 -8.37 -0.57 24.16
N ARG A 320 -9.20 -1.59 24.09
CA ARG A 320 -9.07 -2.68 23.12
C ARG A 320 -9.92 -2.41 21.86
N VAL A 321 -9.28 -2.46 20.72
CA VAL A 321 -9.93 -2.29 19.40
C VAL A 321 -10.14 -3.61 18.66
N ASP A 322 -9.38 -4.66 19.04
CA ASP A 322 -9.54 -6.03 18.55
C ASP A 322 -9.08 -7.02 19.67
N VAL A 323 -9.30 -8.32 19.47
CA VAL A 323 -8.97 -9.38 20.45
C VAL A 323 -7.51 -9.29 20.92
N LYS A 324 -6.58 -8.96 20.00
CA LYS A 324 -5.14 -8.88 20.28
C LYS A 324 -4.54 -7.49 20.04
N LYS A 325 -5.38 -6.45 19.94
CA LYS A 325 -4.90 -5.11 19.59
C LYS A 325 -5.50 -4.05 20.50
N THR A 326 -4.65 -3.23 21.08
CA THR A 326 -5.01 -1.98 21.77
C THR A 326 -5.03 -0.80 20.80
N ALA A 327 -5.62 0.31 21.25
CA ALA A 327 -5.74 1.53 20.45
C ALA A 327 -4.38 2.10 20.05
N SER A 328 -4.29 2.63 18.84
CA SER A 328 -3.11 3.23 18.24
C SER A 328 -3.46 4.52 17.52
N ALA A 329 -2.47 5.27 17.03
CA ALA A 329 -2.70 6.50 16.26
C ALA A 329 -3.66 6.30 15.07
N HIS A 330 -3.58 5.16 14.38
CA HIS A 330 -4.50 4.87 13.28
C HIS A 330 -5.96 4.66 13.74
N ASP A 331 -6.16 4.19 14.97
CA ASP A 331 -7.50 3.99 15.52
C ASP A 331 -8.14 5.33 15.94
N LEU A 332 -7.35 6.35 16.32
CA LEU A 332 -7.81 7.73 16.50
C LEU A 332 -8.34 8.32 15.18
N ARG A 333 -7.57 8.19 14.09
CA ARG A 333 -8.03 8.57 12.75
C ARG A 333 -9.28 7.80 12.33
N ARG A 334 -9.38 6.52 12.66
CA ARG A 334 -10.58 5.72 12.38
C ARG A 334 -11.79 6.24 13.16
N ALA A 335 -11.62 6.60 14.43
CA ALA A 335 -12.67 7.18 15.23
C ALA A 335 -13.14 8.55 14.67
N PHE A 336 -12.23 9.38 14.18
CA PHE A 336 -12.57 10.60 13.46
C PHE A 336 -13.44 10.29 12.24
N GLY A 337 -13.00 9.40 11.35
CA GLY A 337 -13.78 9.01 10.17
C GLY A 337 -15.18 8.47 10.54
N GLU A 338 -15.27 7.73 11.66
CA GLU A 338 -16.52 7.23 12.21
C GLU A 338 -17.47 8.35 12.61
N ARG A 339 -16.99 9.32 13.39
CA ARG A 339 -17.80 10.45 13.86
C ARG A 339 -18.32 11.29 12.69
N TRP A 340 -17.48 11.52 11.69
CA TRP A 340 -17.83 12.33 10.52
C TRP A 340 -18.63 11.57 9.45
N ALA A 341 -18.51 10.26 9.33
CA ALA A 341 -19.36 9.45 8.48
C ALA A 341 -20.86 9.52 8.86
N ALA A 342 -21.13 9.93 10.08
CA ALA A 342 -22.49 10.17 10.55
C ALA A 342 -23.12 11.45 10.00
N ARG A 343 -22.29 12.40 9.56
CA ARG A 343 -22.67 13.79 9.28
C ARG A 343 -22.42 14.20 7.82
N LEU A 344 -21.51 13.48 7.12
CA LEU A 344 -21.07 13.81 5.79
C LEU A 344 -21.46 12.74 4.77
N MET A 345 -21.65 13.14 3.54
CA MET A 345 -21.76 12.22 2.41
C MET A 345 -20.41 11.54 2.13
N PRO A 346 -20.39 10.32 1.54
CA PRO A 346 -19.14 9.60 1.30
C PRO A 346 -18.08 10.39 0.52
N ALA A 347 -18.46 11.17 -0.47
CA ALA A 347 -17.52 12.00 -1.23
C ALA A 347 -16.87 13.09 -0.37
N GLN A 348 -17.65 13.76 0.49
CA GLN A 348 -17.14 14.77 1.42
C GLN A 348 -16.20 14.16 2.47
N LEU A 349 -16.57 13.00 3.01
CA LEU A 349 -15.70 12.29 3.95
C LEU A 349 -14.41 11.78 3.28
N MET A 350 -14.48 11.35 2.02
CA MET A 350 -13.32 10.96 1.22
C MET A 350 -12.32 12.14 1.11
N GLU A 351 -12.83 13.33 0.83
CA GLU A 351 -12.02 14.53 0.76
C GLU A 351 -11.41 14.89 2.12
N LEU A 352 -12.23 14.99 3.16
CA LEU A 352 -11.80 15.33 4.53
C LEU A 352 -10.74 14.36 5.05
N MET A 353 -10.89 13.06 4.79
CA MET A 353 -9.94 12.04 5.20
C MET A 353 -8.80 11.80 4.21
N ARG A 354 -8.81 12.43 3.05
CA ARG A 354 -7.81 12.23 2.00
C ARG A 354 -7.59 10.76 1.66
N HIS A 355 -8.69 10.07 1.37
CA HIS A 355 -8.62 8.71 0.86
C HIS A 355 -8.42 8.73 -0.66
N GLU A 356 -7.55 7.86 -1.16
CA GLU A 356 -7.30 7.73 -2.61
C GLU A 356 -8.48 7.09 -3.35
N THR A 357 -9.22 6.21 -2.66
CA THR A 357 -10.34 5.48 -3.24
C THR A 357 -11.59 5.60 -2.39
N ILE A 358 -12.73 5.64 -3.07
CA ILE A 358 -14.04 5.72 -2.42
C ILE A 358 -14.34 4.45 -1.61
N GLU A 359 -13.82 3.29 -2.01
CA GLU A 359 -13.98 2.03 -1.30
C GLU A 359 -13.46 2.10 0.13
N THR A 360 -12.31 2.77 0.32
CA THR A 360 -11.75 3.01 1.65
C THR A 360 -12.72 3.82 2.51
N THR A 361 -13.35 4.83 1.94
CA THR A 361 -14.34 5.66 2.64
C THR A 361 -15.63 4.92 2.90
N LEU A 362 -16.14 4.17 1.93
CA LEU A 362 -17.36 3.39 2.09
C LEU A 362 -17.26 2.38 3.23
N SER A 363 -16.05 1.93 3.59
CA SER A 363 -15.84 1.07 4.76
C SER A 363 -16.32 1.70 6.08
N TYR A 364 -16.48 3.02 6.15
CA TYR A 364 -17.07 3.75 7.29
C TYR A 364 -18.60 3.77 7.26
N TYR A 365 -19.22 3.45 6.15
CA TYR A 365 -20.68 3.47 5.97
C TYR A 365 -21.27 2.05 5.92
N VAL A 366 -20.52 1.07 5.44
CA VAL A 366 -20.97 -0.32 5.26
C VAL A 366 -20.86 -1.10 6.57
N GLY A 367 -21.90 -1.83 6.91
CA GLY A 367 -21.94 -2.71 8.08
C GLY A 367 -22.31 -2.01 9.39
N ARG A 368 -22.82 -0.78 9.30
CA ARG A 368 -23.25 -0.02 10.46
C ARG A 368 -24.74 -0.13 10.67
N ASN A 369 -25.03 -0.81 11.73
CA ASN A 369 -26.21 -0.77 12.57
C ASN A 369 -27.53 -0.61 11.82
N ALA A 370 -28.23 -1.72 11.62
CA ALA A 370 -29.61 -1.73 11.19
C ALA A 370 -30.47 -0.77 12.05
N GLU A 371 -30.18 -0.68 13.35
CA GLU A 371 -30.81 0.24 14.30
C GLU A 371 -30.61 1.72 13.90
N ARG A 372 -29.37 2.10 13.49
CA ARG A 372 -29.12 3.48 13.06
C ARG A 372 -29.82 3.79 11.72
N THR A 373 -29.80 2.84 10.78
CA THR A 373 -30.53 3.00 9.52
C THR A 373 -32.04 3.11 9.79
N ALA A 374 -32.56 2.30 10.70
CA ALA A 374 -33.94 2.41 11.15
C ALA A 374 -34.22 3.78 11.80
N ALA A 375 -33.36 4.23 12.72
CA ALA A 375 -33.53 5.53 13.36
C ALA A 375 -33.55 6.69 12.35
N ILE A 376 -32.69 6.67 11.32
CA ILE A 376 -32.69 7.66 10.24
C ILE A 376 -33.98 7.58 9.43
N LEU A 377 -34.44 6.38 9.07
CA LEU A 377 -35.67 6.18 8.30
C LEU A 377 -36.90 6.69 9.09
N TRP A 378 -36.96 6.38 10.38
CA TRP A 378 -38.04 6.85 11.24
C TRP A 378 -38.00 8.36 11.43
N HIS A 379 -36.85 8.93 11.65
CA HIS A 379 -36.68 10.39 11.78
C HIS A 379 -37.07 11.15 10.50
N GLU A 380 -36.70 10.67 9.35
CA GLU A 380 -37.10 11.26 8.07
C GLU A 380 -38.61 11.08 7.81
N HIS A 381 -39.18 9.96 8.24
CA HIS A 381 -40.62 9.73 8.15
C HIS A 381 -41.39 10.68 9.08
N GLU A 382 -40.96 10.85 10.32
CA GLU A 382 -41.55 11.79 11.27
C GLU A 382 -41.50 13.22 10.76
N LYS A 383 -40.38 13.68 10.21
CA LYS A 383 -40.26 14.98 9.56
C LYS A 383 -41.20 15.15 8.37
N ALA A 384 -41.44 14.12 7.61
CA ALA A 384 -42.33 14.17 6.45
C ALA A 384 -43.81 14.16 6.86
N THR A 385 -44.14 13.66 8.06
CA THR A 385 -45.49 13.54 8.58
C THR A 385 -45.87 14.65 9.56
N GLU A 386 -44.98 15.59 9.91
CA GLU A 386 -45.30 16.73 10.75
C GLU A 386 -46.38 17.61 10.10
N PRO A 387 -47.54 17.86 10.77
CA PRO A 387 -48.62 18.62 10.24
C PRO A 387 -48.21 20.12 10.20
N GLY A 388 -47.92 20.64 9.01
CA GLY A 388 -47.59 22.06 8.81
C GLY A 388 -46.52 22.34 7.73
N ARG A 389 -45.84 21.35 7.22
CA ARG A 389 -44.86 21.55 6.14
C ARG A 389 -45.58 21.51 4.79
N LYS A 390 -45.77 22.72 4.16
CA LYS A 390 -46.24 22.79 2.78
C LYS A 390 -45.26 22.03 1.88
N PRO A 391 -45.73 21.14 0.98
CA PRO A 391 -44.85 20.50 0.03
C PRO A 391 -44.16 21.55 -0.85
N ASP A 392 -42.86 21.43 -1.02
CA ASP A 392 -42.07 22.29 -1.90
C ASP A 392 -42.74 22.35 -3.27
N ALA A 393 -43.26 23.56 -3.62
CA ALA A 393 -43.93 23.80 -4.90
C ALA A 393 -42.96 23.42 -6.04
N LYS A 394 -43.29 22.41 -6.80
CA LYS A 394 -42.60 22.08 -8.05
C LYS A 394 -42.56 23.33 -8.92
N LYS A 395 -41.38 23.93 -9.14
CA LYS A 395 -41.19 24.98 -10.14
C LYS A 395 -41.77 24.52 -11.47
N PRO A 396 -42.66 25.28 -12.11
CA PRO A 396 -43.23 24.86 -13.39
C PRO A 396 -42.14 24.81 -14.45
N ARG A 397 -42.09 23.69 -15.15
CA ARG A 397 -41.23 23.50 -16.33
C ARG A 397 -41.56 24.57 -17.36
N GLY A 398 -40.63 25.49 -17.57
CA GLY A 398 -40.74 26.52 -18.61
C GLY A 398 -40.96 25.86 -19.98
N LYS A 399 -42.06 26.22 -20.64
CA LYS A 399 -42.34 25.85 -22.02
C LYS A 399 -41.22 26.36 -22.92
N ARG A 400 -40.50 25.45 -23.58
CA ARG A 400 -39.62 25.78 -24.71
C ARG A 400 -40.50 26.38 -25.83
N GLY A 401 -40.32 27.67 -26.07
CA GLY A 401 -40.88 28.34 -27.24
C GLY A 401 -40.27 27.75 -28.51
N LYS A 402 -41.13 27.29 -29.40
CA LYS A 402 -40.78 27.04 -30.79
C LYS A 402 -40.59 28.40 -31.45
N THR A 403 -39.40 28.70 -31.90
CA THR A 403 -39.18 29.74 -32.91
C THR A 403 -39.14 29.05 -34.25
N SER A 404 -40.17 29.33 -35.06
CA SER A 404 -40.18 29.16 -36.53
C SER A 404 -39.50 30.40 -37.13
N THR A 405 -38.61 30.20 -37.97
CA THR A 405 -38.22 30.73 -39.30
C THR A 405 -36.72 30.54 -39.47
#